data_f3ce09c7d52494d775be129768a83865
#
_entry.id   f3ce09c7d52494d775be129768a83865
#
_cell.length_a   1.000
_cell.length_b   1.000
_cell.length_c   1.000
_cell.angle_alpha   90.00
_cell.angle_beta   90.00
_cell.angle_gamma   90.00
#
_symmetry.space_group_name_H-M   'P 1'
#
loop_
_entity.id
_entity.type
_entity.pdbx_description
1 polymer ?
#
loop_
_entity_poly.entity_id
_entity_poly.type
_entity_poly.pdbx_seq_one_letter_code
_entity_poly.pdbx_strand_id
1 'polypeptide(L)'
;MRGRLSVVTVGCKANFADSAAILTHAARAGFEVVEGGAPADVLVINSCTVTRRADRDCRALARRLRREHPGAVLVMTGCFAETTPEARAKVPEVNHWLGIREPSSSLPRLLRSLAGDAASSGEELSDFAADRLLGHSRVFLKVQDGCDAACAYCVVPKARGAGRSLPRREVVE
;
A
#
# COMPACT_ATOMS: atom_id res chain seq x y z
N MET A 1 13.46 -2.95 -20.19
CA MET A 1 12.03 -2.56 -20.30
C MET A 1 11.59 -2.08 -18.92
N ARG A 2 10.82 -1.00 -18.83
CA ARG A 2 10.26 -0.56 -17.54
C ARG A 2 9.22 -1.59 -17.09
N GLY A 3 9.37 -2.13 -15.88
CA GLY A 3 8.38 -3.04 -15.32
C GLY A 3 7.05 -2.32 -15.10
N ARG A 4 5.93 -3.06 -15.18
CA ARG A 4 4.57 -2.53 -14.95
C ARG A 4 4.15 -2.82 -13.51
N LEU A 5 3.57 -1.84 -12.84
CA LEU A 5 3.07 -1.99 -11.47
C LEU A 5 1.61 -1.55 -11.37
N SER A 6 0.83 -2.36 -10.68
CA SER A 6 -0.57 -2.10 -10.38
C SER A 6 -0.82 -2.16 -8.87
N VAL A 7 -1.69 -1.29 -8.36
CA VAL A 7 -2.14 -1.28 -6.95
C VAL A 7 -3.63 -1.60 -6.89
N VAL A 8 -3.99 -2.60 -6.08
CA VAL A 8 -5.38 -2.92 -5.78
C VAL A 8 -5.67 -2.56 -4.33
N THR A 9 -6.58 -1.62 -4.13
CA THR A 9 -6.93 -1.11 -2.79
C THR A 9 -8.14 -1.84 -2.24
N VAL A 10 -7.99 -2.43 -1.05
CA VAL A 10 -9.09 -2.93 -0.24
C VAL A 10 -9.19 -2.08 1.00
N GLY A 11 -10.32 -1.39 1.22
CA GLY A 11 -10.52 -0.72 2.49
C GLY A 11 -11.17 0.65 2.48
N CYS A 12 -10.68 1.52 3.35
CA CYS A 12 -11.24 2.83 3.64
C CYS A 12 -10.52 3.95 2.87
N LYS A 13 -10.97 5.21 3.09
CA LYS A 13 -10.38 6.40 2.47
C LYS A 13 -8.88 6.57 2.77
N ALA A 14 -8.44 6.18 3.98
CA ALA A 14 -7.02 6.22 4.32
C ALA A 14 -6.20 5.26 3.44
N ASN A 15 -6.72 4.04 3.16
CA ASN A 15 -6.05 3.12 2.22
C ASN A 15 -5.98 3.70 0.80
N PHE A 16 -6.97 4.46 0.35
CA PHE A 16 -6.87 5.12 -0.96
C PHE A 16 -5.77 6.17 -0.99
N ALA A 17 -5.60 6.96 0.06
CA ALA A 17 -4.50 7.92 0.16
C ALA A 17 -3.14 7.20 0.20
N ASP A 18 -3.04 6.10 0.99
CA ASP A 18 -1.83 5.26 1.02
C ASP A 18 -1.51 4.69 -0.38
N SER A 19 -2.53 4.24 -1.13
CA SER A 19 -2.33 3.71 -2.48
C SER A 19 -1.84 4.77 -3.45
N ALA A 20 -2.30 6.02 -3.33
CA ALA A 20 -1.78 7.13 -4.13
C ALA A 20 -0.29 7.38 -3.85
N ALA A 21 0.13 7.33 -2.57
CA ALA A 21 1.54 7.41 -2.20
C ALA A 21 2.35 6.23 -2.76
N ILE A 22 1.83 5.00 -2.69
CA ILE A 22 2.48 3.80 -3.27
C ILE A 22 2.71 3.99 -4.77
N LEU A 23 1.71 4.49 -5.51
CA LEU A 23 1.83 4.73 -6.95
C LEU A 23 2.86 5.82 -7.27
N THR A 24 2.93 6.87 -6.45
CA THR A 24 3.95 7.92 -6.57
C THR A 24 5.36 7.33 -6.38
N HIS A 25 5.56 6.51 -5.35
CA HIS A 25 6.84 5.81 -5.12
C HIS A 25 7.18 4.86 -6.27
N ALA A 26 6.21 4.12 -6.79
CA ALA A 26 6.41 3.20 -7.91
C ALA A 26 6.86 3.92 -9.18
N ALA A 27 6.18 5.03 -9.53
CA ALA A 27 6.56 5.83 -10.69
C ALA A 27 7.99 6.40 -10.57
N ARG A 28 8.36 6.87 -9.38
CA ARG A 28 9.72 7.36 -9.11
C ARG A 28 10.76 6.25 -9.12
N ALA A 29 10.38 5.02 -8.75
CA ALA A 29 11.24 3.84 -8.89
C ALA A 29 11.37 3.38 -10.36
N GLY A 30 10.69 4.00 -11.31
CA GLY A 30 10.80 3.73 -12.74
C GLY A 30 9.76 2.76 -13.30
N PHE A 31 8.74 2.37 -12.50
CA PHE A 31 7.65 1.54 -13.01
C PHE A 31 6.69 2.34 -13.90
N GLU A 32 6.16 1.67 -14.92
CA GLU A 32 4.93 2.07 -15.60
C GLU A 32 3.74 1.72 -14.71
N VAL A 33 3.05 2.74 -14.18
CA VAL A 33 1.86 2.56 -13.34
C VAL A 33 0.66 2.28 -14.23
N VAL A 34 -0.01 1.15 -13.98
CA VAL A 34 -1.20 0.72 -14.73
C VAL A 34 -2.42 0.64 -13.81
N GLU A 35 -3.61 0.56 -14.41
CA GLU A 35 -4.89 0.51 -13.69
C GLU A 35 -4.95 -0.66 -12.70
N GLY A 36 -5.71 -0.48 -11.61
CA GLY A 36 -5.82 -1.45 -10.53
C GLY A 36 -6.31 -2.82 -11.00
N GLY A 37 -5.47 -3.83 -10.83
CA GLY A 37 -5.73 -5.21 -11.28
C GLY A 37 -5.41 -5.51 -12.74
N ALA A 38 -4.95 -4.52 -13.52
CA ALA A 38 -4.45 -4.77 -14.87
C ALA A 38 -3.19 -5.65 -14.86
N PRO A 39 -2.89 -6.37 -15.95
CA PRO A 39 -1.67 -7.18 -16.04
C PRO A 39 -0.42 -6.35 -15.77
N ALA A 40 0.37 -6.80 -14.80
CA ALA A 40 1.56 -6.11 -14.33
C ALA A 40 2.61 -7.11 -13.82
N ASP A 41 3.88 -6.68 -13.79
CA ASP A 41 4.98 -7.48 -13.26
C ASP A 41 4.98 -7.47 -11.72
N VAL A 42 4.50 -6.36 -11.13
CA VAL A 42 4.34 -6.20 -9.67
C VAL A 42 2.90 -5.80 -9.36
N LEU A 43 2.26 -6.54 -8.47
CA LEU A 43 0.91 -6.31 -7.99
C LEU A 43 0.96 -6.02 -6.49
N VAL A 44 0.59 -4.81 -6.11
CA VAL A 44 0.54 -4.39 -4.71
C VAL A 44 -0.91 -4.43 -4.21
N ILE A 45 -1.17 -5.21 -3.17
CA ILE A 45 -2.46 -5.24 -2.46
C ILE A 45 -2.33 -4.35 -1.23
N ASN A 46 -2.98 -3.19 -1.26
CA ASN A 46 -3.12 -2.35 -0.08
C ASN A 46 -4.34 -2.81 0.72
N SER A 47 -4.09 -3.50 1.81
CA SER A 47 -5.04 -4.32 2.54
C SER A 47 -5.68 -3.61 3.74
N CYS A 48 -6.88 -4.04 4.08
CA CYS A 48 -7.67 -3.55 5.21
C CYS A 48 -8.01 -4.67 6.19
N THR A 49 -8.18 -4.32 7.48
CA THR A 49 -8.59 -5.24 8.55
C THR A 49 -9.67 -4.65 9.47
N VAL A 50 -10.33 -3.57 9.04
CA VAL A 50 -11.39 -2.94 9.87
C VAL A 50 -12.57 -3.89 10.12
N THR A 51 -12.78 -4.87 9.22
CA THR A 51 -13.81 -5.89 9.37
C THR A 51 -13.26 -7.27 9.02
N ARG A 52 -13.84 -8.32 9.62
CA ARG A 52 -13.53 -9.73 9.24
C ARG A 52 -13.83 -10.03 7.76
N ARG A 53 -14.74 -9.27 7.15
CA ARG A 53 -15.00 -9.36 5.72
C ARG A 53 -13.80 -8.85 4.92
N ALA A 54 -13.25 -7.70 5.29
CA ALA A 54 -12.05 -7.15 4.64
C ALA A 54 -10.88 -8.14 4.68
N ASP A 55 -10.67 -8.83 5.80
CA ASP A 55 -9.64 -9.87 5.93
C ASP A 55 -9.86 -11.03 4.95
N ARG A 56 -11.11 -11.47 4.78
CA ARG A 56 -11.44 -12.52 3.80
C ARG A 56 -11.23 -12.04 2.38
N ASP A 57 -11.66 -10.81 2.09
CA ASP A 57 -11.55 -10.19 0.76
C ASP A 57 -10.08 -10.02 0.37
N CYS A 58 -9.20 -9.60 1.30
CA CYS A 58 -7.75 -9.52 1.07
C CYS A 58 -7.14 -10.88 0.70
N ARG A 59 -7.50 -11.94 1.43
CA ARG A 59 -7.01 -13.31 1.13
C ARG A 59 -7.56 -13.84 -0.20
N ALA A 60 -8.83 -13.62 -0.47
CA ALA A 60 -9.47 -14.02 -1.73
C ALA A 60 -8.85 -13.29 -2.92
N LEU A 61 -8.58 -12.00 -2.77
CA LEU A 61 -7.93 -11.16 -3.76
C LEU A 61 -6.52 -11.68 -4.09
N ALA A 62 -5.70 -11.97 -3.08
CA ALA A 62 -4.34 -12.49 -3.28
C ALA A 62 -4.37 -13.80 -4.10
N ARG A 63 -5.26 -14.74 -3.76
CA ARG A 63 -5.44 -16.00 -4.49
C ARG A 63 -5.92 -15.78 -5.93
N ARG A 64 -6.84 -14.84 -6.13
CA ARG A 64 -7.33 -14.47 -7.45
C ARG A 64 -6.21 -13.91 -8.31
N LEU A 65 -5.49 -12.89 -7.81
CA LEU A 65 -4.42 -12.25 -8.54
C LEU A 65 -3.28 -13.22 -8.88
N ARG A 66 -2.95 -14.15 -7.98
CA ARG A 66 -1.96 -15.19 -8.30
C ARG A 66 -2.41 -16.11 -9.44
N ARG A 67 -3.70 -16.46 -9.50
CA ARG A 67 -4.23 -17.28 -10.62
C ARG A 67 -4.25 -16.52 -11.94
N GLU A 68 -4.63 -15.25 -11.90
CA GLU A 68 -4.73 -14.37 -13.08
C GLU A 68 -3.34 -13.94 -13.59
N HIS A 69 -2.37 -13.78 -12.68
CA HIS A 69 -1.03 -13.29 -12.96
C HIS A 69 0.04 -14.21 -12.32
N PRO A 70 0.25 -15.44 -12.81
CA PRO A 70 1.11 -16.43 -12.14
C PRO A 70 2.58 -16.01 -12.07
N GLY A 71 3.07 -15.20 -13.01
CA GLY A 71 4.43 -14.68 -13.04
C GLY A 71 4.67 -13.37 -12.28
N ALA A 72 3.61 -12.69 -11.81
CA ALA A 72 3.75 -11.41 -11.15
C ALA A 72 4.29 -11.54 -9.72
N VAL A 73 5.04 -10.54 -9.26
CA VAL A 73 5.42 -10.40 -7.85
C VAL A 73 4.24 -9.79 -7.09
N LEU A 74 3.67 -10.53 -6.12
CA LEU A 74 2.60 -10.04 -5.25
C LEU A 74 3.18 -9.46 -3.97
N VAL A 75 2.85 -8.21 -3.69
CA VAL A 75 3.21 -7.49 -2.45
C VAL A 75 1.92 -7.21 -1.67
N MET A 76 1.87 -7.61 -0.40
CA MET A 76 0.78 -7.25 0.51
C MET A 76 1.27 -6.20 1.48
N THR A 77 0.55 -5.07 1.57
CA THR A 77 0.79 -4.01 2.55
C THR A 77 -0.53 -3.58 3.19
N GLY A 78 -0.48 -2.60 4.09
CA GLY A 78 -1.68 -2.05 4.74
C GLY A 78 -2.01 -2.71 6.08
N CYS A 79 -3.21 -2.42 6.59
CA CYS A 79 -3.61 -2.78 7.95
C CYS A 79 -3.67 -4.30 8.19
N PHE A 80 -4.12 -5.10 7.22
CA PHE A 80 -4.15 -6.55 7.35
C PHE A 80 -2.73 -7.15 7.43
N ALA A 81 -1.82 -6.65 6.61
CA ALA A 81 -0.43 -7.09 6.63
C ALA A 81 0.25 -6.81 7.99
N GLU A 82 -0.11 -5.69 8.63
CA GLU A 82 0.40 -5.28 9.93
C GLU A 82 -0.15 -6.12 11.08
N THR A 83 -1.47 -6.31 11.11
CA THR A 83 -2.15 -6.86 12.30
C THR A 83 -2.28 -8.37 12.31
N THR A 84 -1.96 -9.04 11.20
CA THR A 84 -2.20 -10.48 11.02
C THR A 84 -0.93 -11.19 10.51
N PRO A 85 0.18 -11.16 11.27
CA PRO A 85 1.45 -11.78 10.83
C PRO A 85 1.31 -13.28 10.55
N GLU A 86 0.39 -13.98 11.24
CA GLU A 86 0.08 -15.40 11.01
C GLU A 86 -0.58 -15.66 9.65
N ALA A 87 -1.12 -14.62 9.01
CA ALA A 87 -1.68 -14.75 7.66
C ALA A 87 -0.61 -15.03 6.62
N ARG A 88 0.65 -14.65 6.87
CA ARG A 88 1.79 -14.93 5.96
C ARG A 88 1.89 -16.42 5.64
N ALA A 89 1.75 -17.28 6.65
CA ALA A 89 1.78 -18.73 6.46
C ALA A 89 0.54 -19.29 5.76
N LYS A 90 -0.59 -18.56 5.79
CA LYS A 90 -1.89 -19.00 5.25
C LYS A 90 -2.20 -18.44 3.85
N VAL A 91 -1.36 -17.55 3.34
CA VAL A 91 -1.51 -16.91 2.03
C VAL A 91 -0.15 -16.97 1.30
N PRO A 92 0.29 -18.17 0.89
CA PRO A 92 1.58 -18.39 0.23
C PRO A 92 1.67 -17.71 -1.14
N GLU A 93 0.55 -17.24 -1.66
CA GLU A 93 0.48 -16.52 -2.93
C GLU A 93 1.24 -15.19 -2.91
N VAL A 94 1.44 -14.60 -1.73
CA VAL A 94 2.10 -13.31 -1.54
C VAL A 94 3.60 -13.48 -1.38
N ASN A 95 4.39 -12.82 -2.23
CA ASN A 95 5.84 -12.87 -2.20
C ASN A 95 6.45 -11.99 -1.09
N HIS A 96 5.91 -10.78 -0.92
CA HIS A 96 6.43 -9.81 0.05
C HIS A 96 5.30 -9.26 0.92
N TRP A 97 5.57 -9.18 2.23
CA TRP A 97 4.68 -8.63 3.23
C TRP A 97 5.34 -7.43 3.88
N LEU A 98 4.70 -6.27 3.80
CA LEU A 98 5.15 -5.03 4.40
C LEU A 98 4.05 -4.49 5.32
N GLY A 99 4.34 -4.39 6.61
CA GLY A 99 3.45 -3.73 7.57
C GLY A 99 3.34 -2.24 7.27
N ILE A 100 2.23 -1.64 7.65
CA ILE A 100 2.04 -0.19 7.44
C ILE A 100 2.88 0.65 8.41
N ARG A 101 3.34 0.06 9.52
CA ARG A 101 4.22 0.71 10.50
C ARG A 101 5.70 0.44 10.28
N GLU A 102 6.05 -0.30 9.24
CA GLU A 102 7.45 -0.43 8.84
C GLU A 102 8.04 0.94 8.47
N PRO A 103 9.36 1.12 8.54
CA PRO A 103 9.98 2.36 8.11
C PRO A 103 9.50 2.80 6.73
N SER A 104 9.25 4.08 6.53
CA SER A 104 8.76 4.65 5.26
C SER A 104 9.64 4.29 4.06
N SER A 105 10.92 4.02 4.31
CA SER A 105 11.86 3.54 3.30
C SER A 105 11.68 2.09 2.85
N SER A 106 10.92 1.25 3.59
CA SER A 106 10.82 -0.20 3.31
C SER A 106 10.16 -0.49 1.97
N LEU A 107 9.01 0.15 1.69
CA LEU A 107 8.33 -0.02 0.41
C LEU A 107 9.12 0.58 -0.77
N PRO A 108 9.61 1.83 -0.72
CA PRO A 108 10.46 2.38 -1.76
C PRO A 108 11.72 1.54 -2.03
N ARG A 109 12.34 0.99 -0.99
CA ARG A 109 13.51 0.10 -1.13
C ARG A 109 13.13 -1.20 -1.86
N LEU A 110 12.02 -1.83 -1.48
CA LEU A 110 11.51 -3.01 -2.17
C LEU A 110 11.21 -2.71 -3.63
N LEU A 111 10.51 -1.61 -3.92
CA LEU A 111 10.18 -1.22 -5.29
C LEU A 111 11.43 -0.98 -6.13
N ARG A 112 12.43 -0.31 -5.60
CA ARG A 112 13.73 -0.13 -6.30
C ARG A 112 14.42 -1.48 -6.56
N SER A 113 14.43 -2.40 -5.60
CA SER A 113 15.03 -3.72 -5.81
C SER A 113 14.30 -4.53 -6.88
N LEU A 114 12.99 -4.38 -7.01
CA LEU A 114 12.18 -5.03 -8.04
C LEU A 114 12.30 -4.36 -9.42
N ALA A 115 12.60 -3.06 -9.45
CA ALA A 115 12.83 -2.31 -10.69
C ALA A 115 14.22 -2.59 -11.32
N GLY A 116 15.17 -3.12 -10.55
CA GLY A 116 16.53 -3.38 -10.99
C GLY A 116 17.26 -2.09 -11.38
N ASP A 117 18.09 -2.18 -12.45
CA ASP A 117 18.91 -1.05 -12.92
C ASP A 117 18.10 0.14 -13.47
N ALA A 118 16.79 0.01 -13.59
CA ALA A 118 15.89 1.09 -14.03
C ALA A 118 15.56 2.09 -12.90
N ALA A 119 16.00 1.82 -11.67
CA ALA A 119 15.69 2.67 -10.52
C ALA A 119 16.43 4.00 -10.59
N SER A 120 15.69 5.12 -10.58
CA SER A 120 16.26 6.44 -10.37
C SER A 120 16.56 6.65 -8.88
N SER A 121 17.67 7.32 -8.56
CA SER A 121 18.03 7.79 -7.22
C SER A 121 17.10 8.96 -6.85
N GLY A 122 15.91 8.66 -6.39
CA GLY A 122 14.93 9.69 -6.00
C GLY A 122 14.98 9.98 -4.51
N GLU A 123 14.66 11.21 -4.15
CA GLU A 123 14.47 11.71 -2.79
C GLU A 123 13.47 10.85 -2.01
N GLU A 124 13.73 10.62 -0.72
CA GLU A 124 12.78 9.92 0.16
C GLU A 124 11.54 10.78 0.37
N LEU A 125 10.41 10.28 -0.14
CA LEU A 125 9.11 10.93 0.04
C LEU A 125 8.51 10.58 1.40
N SER A 126 7.76 11.52 1.95
CA SER A 126 6.94 11.23 3.13
C SER A 126 5.82 10.23 2.78
N ASP A 127 5.36 9.48 3.79
CA ASP A 127 4.18 8.58 3.68
C ASP A 127 2.88 9.29 3.28
N PHE A 128 2.90 10.62 3.29
CA PHE A 128 1.77 11.49 2.94
C PHE A 128 1.84 12.00 1.50
N ALA A 129 2.98 11.84 0.82
CA ALA A 129 3.16 12.36 -0.53
C ALA A 129 2.33 11.54 -1.53
N ALA A 130 1.38 12.20 -2.20
CA ALA A 130 0.57 11.62 -3.24
C ALA A 130 0.32 12.64 -4.35
N ASP A 131 0.94 12.43 -5.51
CA ASP A 131 0.78 13.27 -6.71
C ASP A 131 -0.15 12.64 -7.76
N ARG A 132 -0.73 11.45 -7.47
CA ARG A 132 -1.56 10.71 -8.40
C ARG A 132 -3.00 10.56 -7.92
N LEU A 133 -3.93 10.84 -8.83
CA LEU A 133 -5.34 10.55 -8.68
C LEU A 133 -5.61 9.10 -9.10
N LEU A 134 -6.28 8.34 -8.24
CA LEU A 134 -6.66 6.94 -8.49
C LEU A 134 -7.96 6.81 -9.30
N GLY A 135 -8.17 7.65 -10.31
CA GLY A 135 -9.39 7.63 -11.11
C GLY A 135 -10.65 8.10 -10.36
N HIS A 136 -10.50 8.68 -9.18
CA HIS A 136 -11.61 9.23 -8.40
C HIS A 136 -11.83 10.72 -8.75
N SER A 137 -13.10 11.15 -8.77
CA SER A 137 -13.48 12.55 -8.94
C SER A 137 -13.15 13.43 -7.72
N ARG A 138 -12.73 12.82 -6.60
CA ARG A 138 -12.37 13.50 -5.36
C ARG A 138 -11.00 13.07 -4.89
N VAL A 139 -10.16 14.02 -4.51
CA VAL A 139 -8.87 13.78 -3.89
C VAL A 139 -9.06 13.48 -2.41
N PHE A 140 -8.35 12.49 -1.89
CA PHE A 140 -8.25 12.25 -0.46
C PHE A 140 -6.87 12.73 0.01
N LEU A 141 -6.87 13.83 0.74
CA LEU A 141 -5.66 14.35 1.38
C LEU A 141 -5.53 13.70 2.78
N LYS A 142 -4.49 12.92 2.98
CA LYS A 142 -4.18 12.33 4.28
C LYS A 142 -3.40 13.37 5.10
N VAL A 143 -4.02 13.97 6.08
CA VAL A 143 -3.40 14.98 6.97
C VAL A 143 -3.00 14.40 8.33
N GLN A 144 -3.54 13.22 8.66
CA GLN A 144 -3.25 12.48 9.89
C GLN A 144 -3.28 10.98 9.61
N ASP A 145 -2.43 10.22 10.30
CA ASP A 145 -2.42 8.77 10.34
C ASP A 145 -2.31 8.27 11.77
N GLY A 146 -2.88 7.08 12.06
CA GLY A 146 -2.95 6.55 13.41
C GLY A 146 -4.00 7.22 14.28
N CYS A 147 -4.05 6.85 15.57
CA CYS A 147 -5.01 7.41 16.53
C CYS A 147 -4.58 7.08 17.96
N ASP A 148 -4.68 8.06 18.87
CA ASP A 148 -4.36 7.91 20.30
C ASP A 148 -5.57 7.49 21.15
N ALA A 149 -6.76 7.37 20.55
CA ALA A 149 -7.96 6.93 21.28
C ALA A 149 -7.92 5.42 21.53
N ALA A 150 -8.42 5.01 22.70
CA ALA A 150 -8.47 3.61 23.15
C ALA A 150 -9.87 2.99 23.00
N CYS A 151 -10.57 3.24 21.89
CA CYS A 151 -11.90 2.68 21.64
C CYS A 151 -11.85 1.15 21.56
N ALA A 152 -12.66 0.46 22.38
CA ALA A 152 -12.63 -1.00 22.52
C ALA A 152 -12.87 -1.78 21.19
N TYR A 153 -13.56 -1.18 20.24
CA TYR A 153 -13.90 -1.78 18.94
C TYR A 153 -12.96 -1.38 17.80
N CYS A 154 -12.04 -0.44 18.04
CA CYS A 154 -11.27 0.19 16.97
C CYS A 154 -9.90 -0.48 16.77
N VAL A 155 -9.64 -0.94 15.55
CA VAL A 155 -8.35 -1.54 15.20
C VAL A 155 -7.29 -0.52 14.80
N VAL A 156 -7.65 0.76 14.58
CA VAL A 156 -6.74 1.77 14.04
C VAL A 156 -5.47 1.96 14.89
N PRO A 157 -5.53 2.12 16.25
CA PRO A 157 -4.31 2.26 17.05
C PRO A 157 -3.38 1.03 16.92
N LYS A 158 -3.97 -0.17 16.82
CA LYS A 158 -3.21 -1.41 16.65
C LYS A 158 -2.57 -1.52 15.27
N ALA A 159 -3.30 -1.13 14.22
CA ALA A 159 -2.84 -1.26 12.84
C ALA A 159 -1.91 -0.12 12.42
N ARG A 160 -2.25 1.13 12.76
CA ARG A 160 -1.57 2.34 12.27
C ARG A 160 -0.70 3.04 13.33
N GLY A 161 -0.81 2.60 14.60
CA GLY A 161 -0.06 3.18 15.73
C GLY A 161 -0.67 4.47 16.26
N ALA A 162 0.14 5.23 17.01
CA ALA A 162 -0.20 6.52 17.57
C ALA A 162 -0.54 7.57 16.50
N GLY A 163 -1.32 8.57 16.86
CA GLY A 163 -1.69 9.67 15.97
C GLY A 163 -0.49 10.48 15.50
N ARG A 164 -0.28 10.59 14.20
CA ARG A 164 0.75 11.44 13.57
C ARG A 164 0.07 12.37 12.60
N SER A 165 0.25 13.69 12.78
CA SER A 165 -0.34 14.70 11.91
C SER A 165 0.72 15.46 11.13
N LEU A 166 0.40 15.84 9.90
CA LEU A 166 1.21 16.78 9.16
C LEU A 166 1.10 18.18 9.76
N PRO A 167 2.20 18.94 9.84
CA PRO A 167 2.13 20.37 10.13
C PRO A 167 1.24 21.09 9.11
N ARG A 168 0.47 22.08 9.59
CA ARG A 168 -0.47 22.84 8.74
C ARG A 168 0.20 23.41 7.48
N ARG A 169 1.42 23.91 7.59
CA ARG A 169 2.21 24.45 6.45
C ARG A 169 2.40 23.41 5.34
N GLU A 170 2.66 22.16 5.69
CA GLU A 170 2.89 21.08 4.73
C GLU A 170 1.60 20.56 4.09
N VAL A 171 0.44 20.92 4.64
CA VAL A 171 -0.87 20.57 4.10
C VAL A 171 -1.35 21.60 3.07
N VAL A 172 -0.90 22.86 3.19
CA VAL A 172 -1.43 24.02 2.42
C VAL A 172 -0.50 24.44 1.28
N GLU A 173 0.78 24.11 1.36
CA GLU A 173 1.80 24.33 0.32
C GLU A 173 1.79 23.20 -0.72
#